data_2758a40f19970eb4650b202c514b1db1
#
_entry.id   2758a40f19970eb4650b202c514b1db1
#
_cell.length_a   1.000
_cell.length_b   1.000
_cell.length_c   1.000
_cell.angle_alpha   90.00
_cell.angle_beta   90.00
_cell.angle_gamma   90.00
#
_symmetry.space_group_name_H-M   'P 1'
#
loop_
_entity.id
_entity.type
_entity.pdbx_description
1 polymer ?
#
loop_
_entity_poly.entity_id
_entity_poly.type
_entity_poly.pdbx_seq_one_letter_code
_entity_poly.pdbx_strand_id
1 'polypeptide(L)'
;MISGPDRSLFAYALVTAAYWAFMLTDGALRMLVLLYFHINGFDPISLAFLFLLYEFMGMVTNLGAGWIAARYGLNLTLYAGLVLQVGTLALLAVANPTTVGLASVLLVMGLQGLAGAAKDLTKMSAKSAVKVLVPEGEAGESRLLRWVARLTGSKNAIKGLGFFVGAGLLQTIGFSAGLWVLAGGLALILLGALALMPAGLSGRKRAALPFSTIFSTSSALNRLSLARVFLFGARDVWFVVGVPLFFYAQGWTFAAVGAFMAVWVMGYGVVQGATPNLLAIRTGAIGRSVRALRVWGAMLVMILLALSATVLSLQVDGLTAVVAGGLILFGGAFAINSTLHSFLVLAYAEAEDVTLDVGFYYMSNAAGRLLGALLSGVIFQTFGGVAGKSGLLACLLVATLFCALAWLVSIRLPQTSTKVEAR
;
A
#
# COMPACT_ATOMS: atom_id res chain seq x y z
N MET A 1 -9.84 -34.48 9.39
CA MET A 1 -10.00 -33.13 10.02
C MET A 1 -8.61 -32.59 10.32
N ILE A 2 -8.27 -31.41 9.79
CA ILE A 2 -6.96 -30.78 10.00
C ILE A 2 -6.87 -30.33 11.47
N SER A 3 -5.77 -30.64 12.17
CA SER A 3 -5.54 -30.27 13.58
C SER A 3 -5.35 -28.75 13.77
N GLY A 4 -5.47 -28.20 14.98
CA GLY A 4 -5.52 -26.75 15.24
C GLY A 4 -4.41 -25.89 14.58
N PRO A 5 -3.08 -26.23 14.69
CA PRO A 5 -2.01 -25.45 14.06
C PRO A 5 -2.05 -25.47 12.51
N ASP A 6 -2.40 -26.62 11.92
CA ASP A 6 -2.49 -26.80 10.47
C ASP A 6 -3.67 -26.03 9.90
N ARG A 7 -4.79 -25.96 10.65
CA ARG A 7 -5.98 -25.18 10.25
C ARG A 7 -5.70 -23.68 10.18
N SER A 8 -4.91 -23.14 11.10
CA SER A 8 -4.54 -21.72 11.09
C SER A 8 -3.59 -21.39 9.93
N LEU A 9 -2.64 -22.28 9.63
CA LEU A 9 -1.73 -22.13 8.52
C LEU A 9 -2.45 -22.22 7.16
N PHE A 10 -3.38 -23.17 7.02
CA PHE A 10 -4.22 -23.31 5.82
C PHE A 10 -5.08 -22.06 5.59
N ALA A 11 -5.74 -21.56 6.64
CA ALA A 11 -6.52 -20.34 6.55
C ALA A 11 -5.67 -19.11 6.17
N TYR A 12 -4.46 -18.98 6.75
CA TYR A 12 -3.52 -17.94 6.38
C TYR A 12 -3.09 -18.05 4.90
N ALA A 13 -2.78 -19.25 4.42
CA ALA A 13 -2.40 -19.46 3.03
C ALA A 13 -3.53 -19.09 2.06
N LEU A 14 -4.77 -19.47 2.38
CA LEU A 14 -5.94 -19.21 1.55
C LEU A 14 -6.26 -17.70 1.49
N VAL A 15 -6.26 -17.00 2.64
CA VAL A 15 -6.44 -15.55 2.69
C VAL A 15 -5.33 -14.83 1.93
N THR A 16 -4.08 -15.31 2.08
CA THR A 16 -2.93 -14.73 1.38
C THR A 16 -3.04 -14.93 -0.13
N ALA A 17 -3.44 -16.12 -0.58
CA ALA A 17 -3.63 -16.42 -2.01
C ALA A 17 -4.74 -15.55 -2.61
N ALA A 18 -5.89 -15.42 -1.93
CA ALA A 18 -6.97 -14.53 -2.35
C ALA A 18 -6.52 -13.07 -2.44
N TYR A 19 -5.73 -12.61 -1.46
CA TYR A 19 -5.18 -11.26 -1.45
C TYR A 19 -4.13 -11.06 -2.56
N TRP A 20 -3.29 -12.05 -2.87
CA TRP A 20 -2.35 -12.00 -3.98
C TRP A 20 -3.06 -11.89 -5.33
N ALA A 21 -4.08 -12.74 -5.55
CA ALA A 21 -4.88 -12.68 -6.77
C ALA A 21 -5.55 -11.31 -6.93
N PHE A 22 -6.11 -10.78 -5.84
CA PHE A 22 -6.64 -9.42 -5.84
C PHE A 22 -5.58 -8.39 -6.22
N MET A 23 -4.40 -8.42 -5.60
CA MET A 23 -3.33 -7.45 -5.83
C MET A 23 -2.75 -7.54 -7.24
N LEU A 24 -2.74 -8.75 -7.84
CA LEU A 24 -2.39 -8.94 -9.25
C LEU A 24 -3.36 -8.19 -10.17
N THR A 25 -4.68 -8.43 -9.97
CA THR A 25 -5.72 -7.76 -10.77
C THR A 25 -5.75 -6.25 -10.54
N ASP A 26 -5.51 -5.76 -9.31
CA ASP A 26 -5.40 -4.33 -9.00
C ASP A 26 -4.22 -3.67 -9.74
N GLY A 27 -3.06 -4.34 -9.78
CA GLY A 27 -1.91 -3.88 -10.55
C GLY A 27 -2.18 -3.89 -12.05
N ALA A 28 -2.74 -4.98 -12.57
CA ALA A 28 -3.05 -5.12 -13.99
C ALA A 28 -4.09 -4.10 -14.45
N LEU A 29 -5.16 -3.90 -13.68
CA LEU A 29 -6.19 -2.88 -13.95
C LEU A 29 -5.58 -1.49 -14.06
N ARG A 30 -4.69 -1.13 -13.12
CA ARG A 30 -4.03 0.18 -13.12
C ARG A 30 -3.23 0.41 -14.39
N MET A 31 -2.50 -0.59 -14.86
CA MET A 31 -1.70 -0.49 -16.09
C MET A 31 -2.57 -0.49 -17.34
N LEU A 32 -3.60 -1.35 -17.39
CA LEU A 32 -4.59 -1.37 -18.47
C LEU A 32 -5.23 0.01 -18.66
N VAL A 33 -5.73 0.61 -17.57
CA VAL A 33 -6.37 1.93 -17.62
C VAL A 33 -5.35 2.99 -18.05
N LEU A 34 -4.17 3.03 -17.42
CA LEU A 34 -3.14 4.02 -17.71
C LEU A 34 -2.75 4.02 -19.21
N LEU A 35 -2.37 2.85 -19.72
CA LEU A 35 -1.88 2.74 -21.10
C LEU A 35 -3.01 2.92 -22.12
N TYR A 36 -4.19 2.36 -21.86
CA TYR A 36 -5.33 2.48 -22.78
C TYR A 36 -5.74 3.93 -22.96
N PHE A 37 -5.90 4.70 -21.87
CA PHE A 37 -6.29 6.11 -21.95
C PHE A 37 -5.15 6.98 -22.50
N HIS A 38 -3.89 6.63 -22.22
CA HIS A 38 -2.75 7.32 -22.81
C HIS A 38 -2.72 7.18 -24.35
N ILE A 39 -2.91 5.95 -24.86
CA ILE A 39 -2.99 5.70 -26.30
C ILE A 39 -4.17 6.45 -26.95
N ASN A 40 -5.27 6.62 -26.21
CA ASN A 40 -6.44 7.40 -26.65
C ASN A 40 -6.29 8.92 -26.48
N GLY A 41 -5.09 9.43 -26.17
CA GLY A 41 -4.77 10.86 -26.21
C GLY A 41 -4.98 11.63 -24.90
N PHE A 42 -5.13 10.92 -23.76
CA PHE A 42 -5.17 11.58 -22.46
C PHE A 42 -3.77 12.06 -22.05
N ASP A 43 -3.70 13.33 -21.62
CA ASP A 43 -2.47 13.89 -21.09
C ASP A 43 -2.15 13.32 -19.67
N PRO A 44 -0.87 13.41 -19.23
CA PRO A 44 -0.43 12.82 -17.94
C PRO A 44 -1.18 13.33 -16.72
N ILE A 45 -1.62 14.58 -16.71
CA ILE A 45 -2.37 15.17 -15.59
C ILE A 45 -3.78 14.57 -15.55
N SER A 46 -4.47 14.52 -16.69
CA SER A 46 -5.78 13.87 -16.83
C SER A 46 -5.72 12.40 -16.42
N LEU A 47 -4.66 11.68 -16.76
CA LEU A 47 -4.44 10.31 -16.32
C LEU A 47 -4.28 10.22 -14.79
N ALA A 48 -3.57 11.16 -14.15
CA ALA A 48 -3.46 11.21 -12.70
C ALA A 48 -4.82 11.39 -12.02
N PHE A 49 -5.70 12.24 -12.58
CA PHE A 49 -7.05 12.45 -12.07
C PHE A 49 -7.91 11.17 -12.10
N LEU A 50 -7.72 10.28 -13.07
CA LEU A 50 -8.45 9.01 -13.14
C LEU A 50 -8.23 8.15 -11.87
N PHE A 51 -7.09 8.31 -11.20
CA PHE A 51 -6.75 7.56 -10.00
C PHE A 51 -7.02 8.32 -8.68
N LEU A 52 -7.37 9.60 -8.75
CA LEU A 52 -7.55 10.42 -7.54
C LEU A 52 -8.66 9.87 -6.64
N LEU A 53 -9.81 9.52 -7.23
CA LEU A 53 -10.95 8.96 -6.49
C LEU A 53 -10.62 7.59 -5.87
N TYR A 54 -9.77 6.80 -6.52
CA TYR A 54 -9.26 5.55 -5.96
C TYR A 54 -8.51 5.75 -4.63
N GLU A 55 -7.65 6.74 -4.53
CA GLU A 55 -6.91 7.02 -3.29
C GLU A 55 -7.82 7.67 -2.23
N PHE A 56 -8.73 8.56 -2.63
CA PHE A 56 -9.70 9.16 -1.73
C PHE A 56 -10.64 8.10 -1.13
N MET A 57 -11.20 7.23 -1.97
CA MET A 57 -12.02 6.11 -1.51
C MET A 57 -11.24 5.18 -0.59
N GLY A 58 -9.93 5.02 -0.83
CA GLY A 58 -9.05 4.30 0.06
C GLY A 58 -9.01 4.89 1.48
N MET A 59 -9.06 6.20 1.64
CA MET A 59 -9.12 6.84 2.96
C MET A 59 -10.44 6.54 3.68
N VAL A 60 -11.57 6.76 3.01
CA VAL A 60 -12.91 6.54 3.56
C VAL A 60 -13.16 5.06 3.86
N THR A 61 -12.83 4.20 2.90
CA THR A 61 -13.12 2.77 3.01
C THR A 61 -12.27 2.06 4.07
N ASN A 62 -11.00 2.47 4.27
CA ASN A 62 -10.19 1.85 5.33
C ASN A 62 -10.82 2.02 6.72
N LEU A 63 -11.38 3.19 6.97
CA LEU A 63 -12.07 3.47 8.24
C LEU A 63 -13.36 2.63 8.35
N GLY A 64 -14.22 2.67 7.34
CA GLY A 64 -15.46 1.89 7.32
C GLY A 64 -15.23 0.38 7.28
N ALA A 65 -14.22 -0.11 6.54
CA ALA A 65 -13.91 -1.52 6.44
C ALA A 65 -13.50 -2.14 7.80
N GLY A 66 -12.81 -1.40 8.65
CA GLY A 66 -12.48 -1.82 10.01
C GLY A 66 -13.73 -2.09 10.84
N TRP A 67 -14.68 -1.17 10.81
CA TRP A 67 -15.97 -1.29 11.49
C TRP A 67 -16.84 -2.43 10.93
N ILE A 68 -16.92 -2.54 9.58
CA ILE A 68 -17.65 -3.64 8.92
C ILE A 68 -17.05 -4.99 9.33
N ALA A 69 -15.72 -5.11 9.33
CA ALA A 69 -15.03 -6.34 9.71
C ALA A 69 -15.25 -6.71 11.18
N ALA A 70 -15.24 -5.72 12.09
CA ALA A 70 -15.51 -5.93 13.52
C ALA A 70 -16.95 -6.40 13.77
N ARG A 71 -17.91 -5.84 13.03
CA ARG A 71 -19.35 -6.14 13.20
C ARG A 71 -19.78 -7.43 12.49
N TYR A 72 -19.33 -7.63 11.26
CA TYR A 72 -19.81 -8.70 10.39
C TYR A 72 -18.82 -9.83 10.15
N GLY A 73 -17.55 -9.60 10.52
CA GLY A 73 -16.46 -10.57 10.43
C GLY A 73 -15.58 -10.41 9.19
N LEU A 74 -14.37 -10.98 9.27
CA LEU A 74 -13.32 -10.85 8.25
C LEU A 74 -13.68 -11.52 6.92
N ASN A 75 -14.43 -12.63 6.95
CA ASN A 75 -14.81 -13.33 5.72
C ASN A 75 -15.70 -12.46 4.85
N LEU A 76 -16.67 -11.74 5.45
CA LEU A 76 -17.55 -10.86 4.68
C LEU A 76 -16.77 -9.76 3.95
N THR A 77 -15.82 -9.10 4.63
CA THR A 77 -15.02 -8.04 3.99
C THR A 77 -14.10 -8.59 2.90
N LEU A 78 -13.58 -9.83 3.06
CA LEU A 78 -12.81 -10.50 2.01
C LEU A 78 -13.67 -10.76 0.77
N TYR A 79 -14.82 -11.42 0.95
CA TYR A 79 -15.69 -11.76 -0.16
C TYR A 79 -16.28 -10.53 -0.82
N ALA A 80 -16.74 -9.54 -0.05
CA ALA A 80 -17.24 -8.28 -0.57
C ALA A 80 -16.18 -7.54 -1.41
N GLY A 81 -14.93 -7.51 -0.95
CA GLY A 81 -13.83 -6.93 -1.72
C GLY A 81 -13.58 -7.66 -3.04
N LEU A 82 -13.56 -9.01 -3.03
CA LEU A 82 -13.38 -9.82 -4.25
C LEU A 82 -14.55 -9.63 -5.23
N VAL A 83 -15.81 -9.69 -4.74
CA VAL A 83 -17.01 -9.48 -5.57
C VAL A 83 -17.00 -8.08 -6.19
N LEU A 84 -16.70 -7.06 -5.39
CA LEU A 84 -16.66 -5.67 -5.87
C LEU A 84 -15.60 -5.48 -6.95
N GLN A 85 -14.42 -6.10 -6.81
CA GLN A 85 -13.37 -6.04 -7.83
C GLN A 85 -13.76 -6.77 -9.11
N VAL A 86 -14.35 -7.97 -9.02
CA VAL A 86 -14.87 -8.71 -10.18
C VAL A 86 -15.91 -7.87 -10.91
N GLY A 87 -16.88 -7.30 -10.17
CA GLY A 87 -17.92 -6.42 -10.74
C GLY A 87 -17.32 -5.18 -11.40
N THR A 88 -16.34 -4.54 -10.79
CA THR A 88 -15.66 -3.37 -11.35
C THR A 88 -14.94 -3.69 -12.66
N LEU A 89 -14.20 -4.82 -12.71
CA LEU A 89 -13.52 -5.27 -13.93
C LEU A 89 -14.52 -5.58 -15.03
N ALA A 90 -15.63 -6.29 -14.72
CA ALA A 90 -16.68 -6.63 -15.67
C ALA A 90 -17.40 -5.38 -16.20
N LEU A 91 -17.78 -4.45 -15.32
CA LEU A 91 -18.45 -3.21 -15.71
C LEU A 91 -17.55 -2.35 -16.61
N LEU A 92 -16.26 -2.26 -16.30
CA LEU A 92 -15.32 -1.52 -17.15
C LEU A 92 -15.10 -2.20 -18.50
N ALA A 93 -15.10 -3.55 -18.54
CA ALA A 93 -14.99 -4.33 -19.76
C ALA A 93 -16.21 -4.14 -20.68
N VAL A 94 -17.43 -4.11 -20.10
CA VAL A 94 -18.67 -3.87 -20.87
C VAL A 94 -18.74 -2.42 -21.34
N ALA A 95 -18.43 -1.48 -20.47
CA ALA A 95 -18.48 -0.05 -20.80
C ALA A 95 -17.50 0.33 -21.91
N ASN A 96 -16.35 -0.31 -21.95
CA ASN A 96 -15.28 -0.15 -22.96
C ASN A 96 -15.19 1.30 -23.48
N PRO A 97 -14.86 2.28 -22.62
CA PRO A 97 -14.93 3.69 -22.95
C PRO A 97 -13.86 4.02 -24.00
N THR A 98 -14.29 4.33 -25.23
CA THR A 98 -13.41 4.59 -26.39
C THR A 98 -13.25 6.08 -26.68
N THR A 99 -14.13 6.92 -26.11
CA THR A 99 -14.14 8.36 -26.40
C THR A 99 -13.54 9.18 -25.29
N VAL A 100 -12.69 10.15 -25.67
CA VAL A 100 -12.19 11.19 -24.75
C VAL A 100 -13.34 12.16 -24.46
N GLY A 101 -14.00 12.00 -23.31
CA GLY A 101 -15.11 12.85 -22.91
C GLY A 101 -15.36 12.77 -21.40
N LEU A 102 -16.03 13.79 -20.88
CA LEU A 102 -16.30 13.92 -19.44
C LEU A 102 -17.04 12.69 -18.89
N ALA A 103 -18.00 12.15 -19.62
CA ALA A 103 -18.76 10.96 -19.21
C ALA A 103 -17.85 9.73 -19.04
N SER A 104 -16.92 9.49 -19.98
CA SER A 104 -15.96 8.39 -19.90
C SER A 104 -15.00 8.58 -18.70
N VAL A 105 -14.51 9.79 -18.49
CA VAL A 105 -13.64 10.12 -17.35
C VAL A 105 -14.36 9.84 -16.03
N LEU A 106 -15.57 10.36 -15.85
CA LEU A 106 -16.35 10.19 -14.62
C LEU A 106 -16.70 8.72 -14.37
N LEU A 107 -17.04 7.96 -15.41
CA LEU A 107 -17.28 6.53 -15.31
C LEU A 107 -16.03 5.78 -14.83
N VAL A 108 -14.88 6.01 -15.48
CA VAL A 108 -13.61 5.37 -15.11
C VAL A 108 -13.19 5.78 -13.71
N MET A 109 -13.29 7.06 -13.33
CA MET A 109 -13.02 7.52 -11.97
C MET A 109 -13.91 6.83 -10.94
N GLY A 110 -15.21 6.69 -11.24
CA GLY A 110 -16.17 6.00 -10.37
C GLY A 110 -15.80 4.52 -10.18
N LEU A 111 -15.52 3.80 -11.27
CA LEU A 111 -15.11 2.40 -11.24
C LEU A 111 -13.74 2.23 -10.55
N GLN A 112 -12.80 3.13 -10.76
CA GLN A 112 -11.53 3.13 -10.02
C GLN A 112 -11.75 3.40 -8.51
N GLY A 113 -12.69 4.27 -8.16
CA GLY A 113 -13.11 4.46 -6.76
C GLY A 113 -13.64 3.17 -6.13
N LEU A 114 -14.50 2.43 -6.84
CA LEU A 114 -14.99 1.10 -6.40
C LEU A 114 -13.85 0.08 -6.27
N ALA A 115 -12.90 0.06 -7.20
CA ALA A 115 -11.70 -0.77 -7.10
C ALA A 115 -10.85 -0.41 -5.87
N GLY A 116 -10.75 0.88 -5.54
CA GLY A 116 -10.11 1.36 -4.31
C GLY A 116 -10.80 0.84 -3.05
N ALA A 117 -12.13 0.91 -3.00
CA ALA A 117 -12.94 0.34 -1.92
C ALA A 117 -12.75 -1.17 -1.80
N ALA A 118 -12.83 -1.90 -2.92
CA ALA A 118 -12.60 -3.34 -2.99
C ALA A 118 -11.23 -3.75 -2.44
N LYS A 119 -10.18 -3.01 -2.82
CA LYS A 119 -8.80 -3.21 -2.32
C LYS A 119 -8.73 -3.08 -0.80
N ASP A 120 -9.37 -2.08 -0.23
CA ASP A 120 -9.23 -1.79 1.18
C ASP A 120 -10.07 -2.74 2.05
N LEU A 121 -11.23 -3.21 1.57
CA LEU A 121 -11.97 -4.32 2.18
C LEU A 121 -11.13 -5.61 2.23
N THR A 122 -10.57 -6.02 1.09
CA THR A 122 -9.74 -7.24 1.00
C THR A 122 -8.47 -7.12 1.85
N LYS A 123 -7.82 -5.94 1.85
CA LYS A 123 -6.64 -5.65 2.68
C LYS A 123 -6.96 -5.75 4.17
N MET A 124 -8.12 -5.23 4.60
CA MET A 124 -8.56 -5.28 5.99
C MET A 124 -8.66 -6.72 6.46
N SER A 125 -9.34 -7.59 5.71
CA SER A 125 -9.44 -9.01 6.02
C SER A 125 -8.08 -9.68 6.11
N ALA A 126 -7.23 -9.51 5.09
CA ALA A 126 -5.94 -10.16 5.03
C ALA A 126 -5.00 -9.74 6.18
N LYS A 127 -4.98 -8.45 6.53
CA LYS A 127 -4.11 -7.94 7.60
C LYS A 127 -4.61 -8.32 9.00
N SER A 128 -5.91 -8.21 9.24
CA SER A 128 -6.50 -8.56 10.54
C SER A 128 -6.49 -10.06 10.79
N ALA A 129 -6.69 -10.89 9.74
CA ALA A 129 -6.61 -12.35 9.86
C ALA A 129 -5.25 -12.82 10.38
N VAL A 130 -4.15 -12.17 10.01
CA VAL A 130 -2.81 -12.51 10.52
C VAL A 130 -2.76 -12.42 12.04
N LYS A 131 -3.32 -11.36 12.63
CA LYS A 131 -3.34 -11.19 14.10
C LYS A 131 -4.19 -12.25 14.79
N VAL A 132 -5.37 -12.55 14.23
CA VAL A 132 -6.33 -13.52 14.79
C VAL A 132 -5.78 -14.95 14.76
N LEU A 133 -4.95 -15.28 13.75
CA LEU A 133 -4.40 -16.63 13.55
C LEU A 133 -3.09 -16.89 14.31
N VAL A 134 -2.44 -15.85 14.84
CA VAL A 134 -1.17 -15.99 15.58
C VAL A 134 -1.44 -16.08 17.09
N PRO A 135 -0.83 -17.06 17.80
CA PRO A 135 -0.93 -17.18 19.26
C PRO A 135 -0.37 -15.94 19.99
N GLU A 136 -0.81 -15.69 21.20
CA GLU A 136 -0.25 -14.66 22.08
C GLU A 136 1.12 -15.07 22.64
N GLY A 137 1.92 -14.08 23.12
CA GLY A 137 3.22 -14.27 23.74
C GLY A 137 4.40 -14.00 22.78
N GLU A 138 5.62 -14.08 23.31
CA GLU A 138 6.85 -13.70 22.56
C GLU A 138 7.08 -14.52 21.28
N ALA A 139 6.80 -15.82 21.30
CA ALA A 139 6.86 -16.69 20.12
C ALA A 139 5.82 -16.26 19.09
N GLY A 140 4.64 -15.81 19.54
CA GLY A 140 3.58 -15.25 18.71
C GLY A 140 4.00 -13.92 18.08
N GLU A 141 4.63 -13.01 18.81
CA GLU A 141 5.11 -11.72 18.27
C GLU A 141 6.10 -11.92 17.11
N SER A 142 7.06 -12.84 17.28
CA SER A 142 8.04 -13.15 16.24
C SER A 142 7.39 -13.80 15.01
N ARG A 143 6.36 -14.65 15.22
CA ARG A 143 5.55 -15.22 14.15
C ARG A 143 4.74 -14.16 13.44
N LEU A 144 4.10 -13.25 14.20
CA LEU A 144 3.34 -12.12 13.68
C LEU A 144 4.20 -11.23 12.76
N LEU A 145 5.41 -10.86 13.22
CA LEU A 145 6.34 -10.06 12.42
C LEU A 145 6.66 -10.75 11.08
N ARG A 146 6.99 -12.05 11.11
CA ARG A 146 7.30 -12.81 9.88
C ARG A 146 6.13 -12.91 8.93
N TRP A 147 4.92 -13.20 9.44
CA TRP A 147 3.72 -13.33 8.61
C TRP A 147 3.30 -11.99 8.01
N VAL A 148 3.33 -10.91 8.79
CA VAL A 148 3.04 -9.55 8.31
C VAL A 148 4.05 -9.10 7.25
N ALA A 149 5.35 -9.37 7.47
CA ALA A 149 6.40 -9.03 6.53
C ALA A 149 6.21 -9.77 5.19
N ARG A 150 5.96 -11.08 5.25
CA ARG A 150 5.71 -11.92 4.06
C ARG A 150 4.46 -11.46 3.32
N LEU A 151 3.34 -11.26 4.03
CA LEU A 151 2.09 -10.78 3.44
C LEU A 151 2.26 -9.40 2.80
N THR A 152 2.97 -8.49 3.47
CA THR A 152 3.13 -7.11 2.98
C THR A 152 4.13 -7.03 1.83
N GLY A 153 5.22 -7.77 1.91
CA GLY A 153 6.25 -7.83 0.87
C GLY A 153 5.74 -8.50 -0.39
N SER A 154 5.19 -9.72 -0.24
CA SER A 154 4.69 -10.50 -1.39
C SER A 154 3.56 -9.79 -2.14
N LYS A 155 2.63 -9.13 -1.44
CA LYS A 155 1.56 -8.38 -2.12
C LYS A 155 2.10 -7.27 -3.03
N ASN A 156 3.19 -6.58 -2.62
CA ASN A 156 3.78 -5.51 -3.41
C ASN A 156 4.52 -6.08 -4.63
N ALA A 157 5.25 -7.19 -4.46
CA ALA A 157 5.87 -7.89 -5.57
C ALA A 157 4.83 -8.38 -6.59
N ILE A 158 3.75 -9.01 -6.12
CA ILE A 158 2.64 -9.48 -6.96
C ILE A 158 1.93 -8.31 -7.66
N LYS A 159 1.74 -7.17 -6.97
CA LYS A 159 1.19 -5.97 -7.60
C LYS A 159 2.09 -5.44 -8.72
N GLY A 160 3.41 -5.44 -8.51
CA GLY A 160 4.38 -5.09 -9.54
C GLY A 160 4.30 -6.04 -10.76
N LEU A 161 4.20 -7.36 -10.51
CA LEU A 161 3.95 -8.35 -11.57
C LEU A 161 2.65 -8.05 -12.32
N GLY A 162 1.60 -7.63 -11.61
CA GLY A 162 0.33 -7.20 -12.20
C GLY A 162 0.49 -6.11 -13.26
N PHE A 163 1.42 -5.17 -13.11
CA PHE A 163 1.68 -4.13 -14.10
C PHE A 163 2.13 -4.74 -15.44
N PHE A 164 3.03 -5.74 -15.42
CA PHE A 164 3.46 -6.43 -16.65
C PHE A 164 2.31 -7.25 -17.25
N VAL A 165 1.53 -7.93 -16.42
CA VAL A 165 0.34 -8.69 -16.87
C VAL A 165 -0.66 -7.75 -17.55
N GLY A 166 -0.95 -6.60 -16.97
CA GLY A 166 -1.86 -5.61 -17.53
C GLY A 166 -1.39 -5.07 -18.89
N ALA A 167 -0.10 -4.71 -19.00
CA ALA A 167 0.49 -4.25 -20.26
C ALA A 167 0.47 -5.36 -21.32
N GLY A 168 0.82 -6.60 -20.94
CA GLY A 168 0.80 -7.76 -21.84
C GLY A 168 -0.61 -8.08 -22.36
N LEU A 169 -1.62 -8.06 -21.47
CA LEU A 169 -3.02 -8.27 -21.87
C LEU A 169 -3.49 -7.19 -22.83
N LEU A 170 -3.17 -5.91 -22.56
CA LEU A 170 -3.52 -4.83 -23.47
C LEU A 170 -2.93 -5.02 -24.86
N GLN A 171 -1.65 -5.40 -24.91
CA GLN A 171 -0.92 -5.58 -26.17
C GLN A 171 -1.39 -6.79 -26.99
N THR A 172 -1.76 -7.89 -26.32
CA THR A 172 -2.07 -9.17 -26.98
C THR A 172 -3.54 -9.33 -27.32
N ILE A 173 -4.44 -8.98 -26.43
CA ILE A 173 -5.89 -9.22 -26.56
C ILE A 173 -6.75 -7.96 -26.39
N GLY A 174 -6.13 -6.82 -26.08
CA GLY A 174 -6.80 -5.53 -25.95
C GLY A 174 -7.45 -5.30 -24.58
N PHE A 175 -8.08 -4.12 -24.44
CA PHE A 175 -8.56 -3.60 -23.16
C PHE A 175 -9.70 -4.43 -22.58
N SER A 176 -10.80 -4.59 -23.31
CA SER A 176 -12.01 -5.28 -22.82
C SER A 176 -11.77 -6.77 -22.55
N ALA A 177 -11.12 -7.49 -23.50
CA ALA A 177 -10.79 -8.89 -23.31
C ALA A 177 -9.81 -9.11 -22.14
N GLY A 178 -8.83 -8.24 -21.97
CA GLY A 178 -7.91 -8.26 -20.83
C GLY A 178 -8.64 -8.12 -19.49
N LEU A 179 -9.62 -7.21 -19.40
CA LEU A 179 -10.46 -7.04 -18.22
C LEU A 179 -11.31 -8.27 -17.92
N TRP A 180 -11.88 -8.93 -18.93
CA TRP A 180 -12.64 -10.17 -18.78
C TRP A 180 -11.76 -11.33 -18.28
N VAL A 181 -10.54 -11.46 -18.77
CA VAL A 181 -9.58 -12.45 -18.28
C VAL A 181 -9.27 -12.22 -16.79
N LEU A 182 -9.03 -10.96 -16.38
CA LEU A 182 -8.79 -10.63 -14.98
C LEU A 182 -10.03 -10.89 -14.10
N ALA A 183 -11.21 -10.51 -14.58
CA ALA A 183 -12.48 -10.74 -13.87
C ALA A 183 -12.76 -12.24 -13.68
N GLY A 184 -12.60 -13.04 -14.74
CA GLY A 184 -12.79 -14.49 -14.70
C GLY A 184 -11.81 -15.20 -13.78
N GLY A 185 -10.52 -14.85 -13.87
CA GLY A 185 -9.50 -15.39 -12.97
C GLY A 185 -9.77 -15.08 -11.50
N LEU A 186 -10.18 -13.83 -11.19
CA LEU A 186 -10.50 -13.45 -9.82
C LEU A 186 -11.81 -14.08 -9.33
N ALA A 187 -12.78 -14.28 -10.21
CA ALA A 187 -14.04 -14.99 -9.89
C ALA A 187 -13.76 -16.45 -9.51
N LEU A 188 -12.86 -17.15 -10.20
CA LEU A 188 -12.43 -18.50 -9.82
C LEU A 188 -11.79 -18.54 -8.43
N ILE A 189 -10.96 -17.56 -8.10
CA ILE A 189 -10.37 -17.42 -6.77
C ILE A 189 -11.44 -17.15 -5.70
N LEU A 190 -12.44 -16.32 -6.02
CA LEU A 190 -13.56 -16.07 -5.12
C LEU A 190 -14.37 -17.36 -4.85
N LEU A 191 -14.68 -18.13 -5.89
CA LEU A 191 -15.37 -19.41 -5.74
C LEU A 191 -14.55 -20.41 -4.90
N GLY A 192 -13.25 -20.49 -5.15
CA GLY A 192 -12.32 -21.30 -4.33
C GLY A 192 -12.30 -20.85 -2.86
N ALA A 193 -12.24 -19.53 -2.62
CA ALA A 193 -12.29 -18.99 -1.28
C ALA A 193 -13.62 -19.29 -0.56
N LEU A 194 -14.75 -19.17 -1.25
CA LEU A 194 -16.07 -19.52 -0.69
C LEU A 194 -16.18 -21.01 -0.33
N ALA A 195 -15.61 -21.91 -1.16
CA ALA A 195 -15.67 -23.35 -0.96
C ALA A 195 -14.72 -23.85 0.14
N LEU A 196 -13.53 -23.26 0.27
CA LEU A 196 -12.44 -23.81 1.07
C LEU A 196 -12.18 -23.05 2.38
N MET A 197 -12.73 -21.83 2.56
CA MET A 197 -12.46 -21.03 3.74
C MET A 197 -13.02 -21.67 5.01
N PRO A 198 -12.18 -21.94 6.03
CA PRO A 198 -12.67 -22.53 7.27
C PRO A 198 -13.66 -21.61 7.99
N ALA A 199 -14.75 -22.18 8.52
CA ALA A 199 -15.62 -21.48 9.43
C ALA A 199 -14.83 -21.07 10.69
N GLY A 200 -14.92 -19.78 11.11
CA GLY A 200 -14.27 -19.31 12.34
C GLY A 200 -13.08 -18.37 12.16
N LEU A 201 -12.75 -17.96 10.92
CA LEU A 201 -11.80 -16.85 10.68
C LEU A 201 -12.38 -15.50 11.15
N SER A 202 -13.67 -15.46 11.39
CA SER A 202 -14.33 -14.28 11.96
C SER A 202 -13.90 -14.17 13.42
N GLY A 203 -13.02 -13.21 13.73
CA GLY A 203 -12.81 -12.76 15.10
C GLY A 203 -14.15 -12.55 15.81
N ARG A 204 -14.15 -12.34 17.13
CA ARG A 204 -15.37 -12.17 17.94
C ARG A 204 -16.23 -11.05 17.34
N LYS A 205 -17.38 -11.41 16.76
CA LYS A 205 -18.33 -10.44 16.19
C LYS A 205 -18.94 -9.60 17.32
N ARG A 206 -18.93 -8.28 17.17
CA ARG A 206 -19.55 -7.35 18.12
C ARG A 206 -20.85 -6.80 17.52
N ALA A 207 -21.99 -7.37 17.88
CA ALA A 207 -23.30 -6.99 17.34
C ALA A 207 -23.70 -5.52 17.63
N ALA A 208 -23.26 -4.95 18.75
CA ALA A 208 -23.63 -3.61 19.21
C ALA A 208 -22.41 -2.66 19.19
N LEU A 209 -21.77 -2.47 18.04
CA LEU A 209 -20.61 -1.57 17.89
C LEU A 209 -21.08 -0.23 17.33
N PRO A 210 -21.08 0.88 18.09
CA PRO A 210 -21.46 2.19 17.58
C PRO A 210 -20.41 2.69 16.59
N PHE A 211 -20.84 3.47 15.57
CA PHE A 211 -19.93 4.00 14.55
C PHE A 211 -18.86 4.94 15.13
N SER A 212 -19.14 5.56 16.29
CA SER A 212 -18.18 6.43 16.99
C SER A 212 -16.90 5.72 17.46
N THR A 213 -16.90 4.38 17.58
CA THR A 213 -15.72 3.59 17.98
C THR A 213 -14.67 3.40 16.88
N ILE A 214 -14.87 3.99 15.70
CA ILE A 214 -13.94 3.89 14.56
C ILE A 214 -12.57 4.49 14.87
N PHE A 215 -12.53 5.51 15.74
CA PHE A 215 -11.28 6.18 16.10
C PHE A 215 -10.59 5.42 17.23
N SER A 216 -9.28 5.14 17.06
CA SER A 216 -8.51 4.46 18.11
C SER A 216 -8.33 5.35 19.32
N THR A 217 -8.54 4.78 20.52
CA THR A 217 -8.29 5.42 21.80
C THR A 217 -6.85 5.21 22.28
N SER A 218 -6.11 4.29 21.68
CA SER A 218 -4.73 3.96 22.03
C SER A 218 -3.75 5.07 21.64
N SER A 219 -3.05 5.64 22.62
CA SER A 219 -2.01 6.66 22.37
C SER A 219 -0.85 6.13 21.53
N ALA A 220 -0.48 4.85 21.67
CA ALA A 220 0.56 4.21 20.87
C ALA A 220 0.15 4.12 19.39
N LEU A 221 -1.09 3.69 19.13
CA LEU A 221 -1.65 3.58 17.79
C LEU A 221 -1.84 4.95 17.14
N ASN A 222 -2.29 5.95 17.88
CA ASN A 222 -2.45 7.31 17.38
C ASN A 222 -1.10 7.92 16.95
N ARG A 223 -0.03 7.71 17.74
CA ARG A 223 1.34 8.13 17.38
C ARG A 223 1.84 7.35 16.15
N LEU A 224 1.65 6.04 16.11
CA LEU A 224 2.06 5.22 14.98
C LEU A 224 1.32 5.62 13.69
N SER A 225 0.02 5.93 13.80
CA SER A 225 -0.83 6.40 12.70
C SER A 225 -0.37 7.77 12.19
N LEU A 226 -0.06 8.71 13.08
CA LEU A 226 0.48 10.02 12.72
C LEU A 226 1.85 9.89 12.02
N ALA A 227 2.76 9.07 12.56
CA ALA A 227 4.03 8.78 11.91
C ALA A 227 3.83 8.16 10.52
N ARG A 228 2.78 7.34 10.34
CA ARG A 228 2.44 6.74 9.05
C ARG A 228 1.97 7.75 8.01
N VAL A 229 1.18 8.76 8.41
CA VAL A 229 0.79 9.86 7.50
C VAL A 229 2.02 10.51 6.89
N PHE A 230 2.97 10.92 7.71
CA PHE A 230 4.19 11.57 7.25
C PHE A 230 5.10 10.62 6.46
N LEU A 231 5.29 9.38 6.91
CA LEU A 231 6.14 8.40 6.24
C LEU A 231 5.67 8.11 4.80
N PHE A 232 4.35 7.91 4.61
CA PHE A 232 3.81 7.63 3.28
C PHE A 232 3.63 8.88 2.43
N GLY A 233 3.33 10.01 3.06
CA GLY A 233 3.39 11.31 2.42
C GLY A 233 4.78 11.61 1.86
N ALA A 234 5.84 11.36 2.63
CA ALA A 234 7.23 11.53 2.21
C ALA A 234 7.57 10.78 0.92
N ARG A 235 7.08 9.53 0.79
CA ARG A 235 7.27 8.76 -0.45
C ARG A 235 6.50 9.36 -1.60
N ASP A 236 5.22 9.64 -1.41
CA ASP A 236 4.31 9.99 -2.52
C ASP A 236 4.54 11.41 -3.03
N VAL A 237 5.14 12.32 -2.26
CA VAL A 237 5.55 13.67 -2.69
C VAL A 237 6.51 13.63 -3.89
N TRP A 238 7.40 12.67 -4.00
CA TRP A 238 8.29 12.55 -5.16
C TRP A 238 7.88 11.43 -6.13
N PHE A 239 7.21 10.37 -5.62
CA PHE A 239 6.95 9.15 -6.36
C PHE A 239 5.84 9.31 -7.42
N VAL A 240 4.78 10.10 -7.14
CA VAL A 240 3.57 10.11 -7.97
C VAL A 240 3.74 10.95 -9.23
N VAL A 241 4.30 12.15 -9.10
CA VAL A 241 4.47 13.12 -10.20
C VAL A 241 5.94 13.50 -10.38
N GLY A 242 6.64 13.85 -9.29
CA GLY A 242 7.96 14.45 -9.33
C GLY A 242 8.99 13.62 -10.09
N VAL A 243 9.19 12.35 -9.71
CA VAL A 243 10.19 11.46 -10.35
C VAL A 243 9.79 11.07 -11.77
N PRO A 244 8.55 10.64 -12.05
CA PRO A 244 8.15 10.36 -13.43
C PRO A 244 8.38 11.52 -14.39
N LEU A 245 7.95 12.73 -14.02
CA LEU A 245 8.15 13.91 -14.89
C LEU A 245 9.61 14.33 -14.97
N PHE A 246 10.38 14.20 -13.88
CA PHE A 246 11.83 14.47 -13.90
C PHE A 246 12.54 13.52 -14.89
N PHE A 247 12.34 12.20 -14.81
CA PHE A 247 12.98 11.25 -15.71
C PHE A 247 12.54 11.47 -17.17
N TYR A 248 11.27 11.77 -17.40
CA TYR A 248 10.77 12.09 -18.72
C TYR A 248 11.44 13.37 -19.28
N ALA A 249 11.59 14.41 -18.47
CA ALA A 249 12.28 15.65 -18.84
C ALA A 249 13.79 15.43 -19.11
N GLN A 250 14.37 14.35 -18.55
CA GLN A 250 15.75 13.89 -18.82
C GLN A 250 15.84 12.97 -20.04
N GLY A 251 14.79 12.83 -20.84
CA GLY A 251 14.77 12.05 -22.07
C GLY A 251 14.45 10.55 -21.92
N TRP A 252 14.01 10.11 -20.73
CA TRP A 252 13.55 8.73 -20.59
C TRP A 252 12.21 8.52 -21.30
N THR A 253 12.07 7.35 -21.93
CA THR A 253 10.78 6.95 -22.50
C THR A 253 9.76 6.64 -21.41
N PHE A 254 8.47 6.75 -21.69
CA PHE A 254 7.41 6.34 -20.77
C PHE A 254 7.57 4.89 -20.31
N ALA A 255 7.98 3.99 -21.22
CA ALA A 255 8.25 2.60 -20.87
C ALA A 255 9.39 2.45 -19.87
N ALA A 256 10.49 3.21 -20.05
CA ALA A 256 11.63 3.19 -19.11
C ALA A 256 11.24 3.73 -17.72
N VAL A 257 10.49 4.83 -17.67
CA VAL A 257 9.96 5.38 -16.42
C VAL A 257 9.04 4.37 -15.73
N GLY A 258 8.10 3.79 -16.48
CA GLY A 258 7.18 2.76 -15.94
C GLY A 258 7.92 1.52 -15.46
N ALA A 259 8.93 1.04 -16.17
CA ALA A 259 9.77 -0.08 -15.77
C ALA A 259 10.54 0.22 -14.48
N PHE A 260 11.15 1.41 -14.35
CA PHE A 260 11.81 1.83 -13.11
C PHE A 260 10.86 1.80 -11.92
N MET A 261 9.67 2.40 -12.07
CA MET A 261 8.66 2.44 -11.02
C MET A 261 8.17 1.03 -10.62
N ALA A 262 7.95 0.15 -11.60
CA ALA A 262 7.55 -1.23 -11.36
C ALA A 262 8.64 -2.02 -10.62
N VAL A 263 9.89 -1.96 -11.09
CA VAL A 263 11.05 -2.62 -10.46
C VAL A 263 11.29 -2.08 -9.07
N TRP A 264 11.14 -0.76 -8.86
CA TRP A 264 11.24 -0.14 -7.54
C TRP A 264 10.21 -0.71 -6.55
N VAL A 265 8.93 -0.82 -6.97
CA VAL A 265 7.86 -1.39 -6.13
C VAL A 265 8.08 -2.88 -5.86
N MET A 266 8.57 -3.63 -6.83
CA MET A 266 8.90 -5.05 -6.67
C MET A 266 10.07 -5.23 -5.68
N GLY A 267 11.16 -4.49 -5.86
CA GLY A 267 12.32 -4.49 -4.96
C GLY A 267 11.94 -4.09 -3.54
N TYR A 268 11.13 -3.04 -3.40
CA TYR A 268 10.52 -2.64 -2.14
C TYR A 268 9.76 -3.82 -1.49
N GLY A 269 8.97 -4.56 -2.24
CA GLY A 269 8.24 -5.74 -1.76
C GLY A 269 9.18 -6.86 -1.28
N VAL A 270 10.24 -7.14 -2.01
CA VAL A 270 11.25 -8.15 -1.65
C VAL A 270 11.94 -7.79 -0.33
N VAL A 271 12.41 -6.55 -0.20
CA VAL A 271 13.06 -6.06 1.04
C VAL A 271 12.09 -6.11 2.22
N GLN A 272 10.81 -5.76 2.01
CA GLN A 272 9.80 -5.90 3.06
C GLN A 272 9.67 -7.34 3.57
N GLY A 273 9.60 -8.31 2.66
CA GLY A 273 9.52 -9.73 3.00
C GLY A 273 10.76 -10.25 3.73
N ALA A 274 11.93 -9.74 3.37
CA ALA A 274 13.21 -10.11 3.98
C ALA A 274 13.50 -9.40 5.31
N THR A 275 12.80 -8.32 5.65
CA THR A 275 13.07 -7.46 6.82
C THR A 275 13.27 -8.23 8.14
N PRO A 276 12.45 -9.24 8.53
CA PRO A 276 12.66 -9.95 9.79
C PRO A 276 14.00 -10.67 9.86
N ASN A 277 14.46 -11.23 8.72
CA ASN A 277 15.75 -11.90 8.61
C ASN A 277 16.91 -10.90 8.62
N LEU A 278 16.77 -9.80 7.88
CA LEU A 278 17.77 -8.72 7.80
C LEU A 278 18.03 -8.10 9.17
N LEU A 279 17.00 -7.93 9.99
CA LEU A 279 17.10 -7.36 11.33
C LEU A 279 17.35 -8.39 12.43
N ALA A 280 17.37 -9.68 12.11
CA ALA A 280 17.54 -10.80 13.03
C ALA A 280 16.62 -10.72 14.28
N ILE A 281 15.39 -10.23 14.11
CA ILE A 281 14.42 -10.09 15.20
C ILE A 281 13.76 -11.44 15.47
N ARG A 282 14.21 -12.12 16.54
CA ARG A 282 13.70 -13.45 16.95
C ARG A 282 12.87 -13.43 18.23
N THR A 283 13.26 -12.61 19.20
CA THR A 283 12.58 -12.44 20.50
C THR A 283 12.42 -10.97 20.83
N GLY A 284 11.51 -10.59 21.73
CA GLY A 284 11.27 -9.20 22.13
C GLY A 284 10.97 -8.32 20.91
N ALA A 285 10.09 -8.79 20.01
CA ALA A 285 9.92 -8.23 18.69
C ALA A 285 9.44 -6.77 18.72
N ILE A 286 8.60 -6.37 19.69
CA ILE A 286 8.11 -5.00 19.82
C ILE A 286 9.27 -4.04 20.11
N GLY A 287 10.00 -4.25 21.20
CA GLY A 287 11.08 -3.35 21.62
C GLY A 287 12.22 -3.26 20.59
N ARG A 288 12.59 -4.40 19.96
CA ARG A 288 13.60 -4.41 18.88
C ARG A 288 13.09 -3.70 17.63
N SER A 289 11.82 -3.88 17.29
CA SER A 289 11.21 -3.19 16.14
C SER A 289 11.14 -1.68 16.35
N VAL A 290 10.80 -1.20 17.55
CA VAL A 290 10.79 0.23 17.86
C VAL A 290 12.20 0.82 17.78
N ARG A 291 13.23 0.12 18.29
CA ARG A 291 14.63 0.58 18.16
C ARG A 291 15.07 0.62 16.70
N ALA A 292 14.81 -0.43 15.93
CA ALA A 292 15.10 -0.47 14.51
C ALA A 292 14.35 0.63 13.74
N LEU A 293 13.08 0.90 14.07
CA LEU A 293 12.30 1.96 13.48
C LEU A 293 12.94 3.34 13.66
N ARG A 294 13.48 3.62 14.85
CA ARG A 294 14.19 4.88 15.14
C ARG A 294 15.45 5.01 14.30
N VAL A 295 16.25 3.94 14.19
CA VAL A 295 17.49 3.94 13.40
C VAL A 295 17.20 4.11 11.91
N TRP A 296 16.30 3.29 11.37
CA TRP A 296 15.92 3.34 9.95
C TRP A 296 15.15 4.61 9.58
N GLY A 297 14.42 5.21 10.54
CA GLY A 297 13.79 6.52 10.37
C GLY A 297 14.82 7.64 10.21
N ALA A 298 15.85 7.68 11.08
CA ALA A 298 16.97 8.61 10.93
C ALA A 298 17.70 8.38 9.60
N MET A 299 17.93 7.13 9.21
CA MET A 299 18.57 6.79 7.93
C MET A 299 17.80 7.32 6.72
N LEU A 300 16.45 7.26 6.73
CA LEU A 300 15.62 7.85 5.67
C LEU A 300 15.87 9.35 5.52
N VAL A 301 15.94 10.08 6.64
CA VAL A 301 16.26 11.52 6.64
C VAL A 301 17.64 11.78 6.05
N MET A 302 18.65 11.01 6.49
CA MET A 302 20.02 11.16 6.00
C MET A 302 20.18 10.87 4.51
N ILE A 303 19.51 9.82 4.01
CA ILE A 303 19.51 9.45 2.57
C ILE A 303 18.91 10.60 1.75
N LEU A 304 17.77 11.15 2.17
CA LEU A 304 17.12 12.23 1.41
C LEU A 304 17.91 13.54 1.50
N LEU A 305 18.52 13.86 2.64
CA LEU A 305 19.42 15.02 2.77
C LEU A 305 20.63 14.89 1.84
N ALA A 306 21.28 13.73 1.85
CA ALA A 306 22.44 13.47 0.99
C ALA A 306 22.04 13.53 -0.49
N LEU A 307 20.91 12.91 -0.87
CA LEU A 307 20.38 12.97 -2.22
C LEU A 307 20.04 14.40 -2.65
N SER A 308 19.37 15.18 -1.78
CA SER A 308 19.02 16.58 -2.06
C SER A 308 20.27 17.45 -2.24
N ALA A 309 21.29 17.29 -1.37
CA ALA A 309 22.57 18.00 -1.48
C ALA A 309 23.28 17.63 -2.80
N THR A 310 23.27 16.35 -3.18
CA THR A 310 23.88 15.90 -4.44
C THR A 310 23.14 16.44 -5.65
N VAL A 311 21.80 16.41 -5.63
CA VAL A 311 20.97 17.01 -6.70
C VAL A 311 21.23 18.51 -6.83
N LEU A 312 21.41 19.20 -5.72
CA LEU A 312 21.74 20.63 -5.72
C LEU A 312 23.09 20.92 -6.38
N SER A 313 24.13 20.13 -6.05
CA SER A 313 25.51 20.37 -6.45
C SER A 313 25.85 19.88 -7.87
N LEU A 314 25.22 18.81 -8.36
CA LEU A 314 25.53 18.24 -9.67
C LEU A 314 24.93 19.06 -10.82
N GLN A 315 25.69 19.13 -11.91
CA GLN A 315 25.17 19.53 -13.23
C GLN A 315 24.30 18.39 -13.82
N VAL A 316 23.78 18.56 -15.04
CA VAL A 316 22.80 17.64 -15.66
C VAL A 316 23.39 16.24 -15.91
N ASP A 317 24.71 16.16 -16.23
CA ASP A 317 25.37 14.90 -16.54
C ASP A 317 25.46 13.98 -15.31
N GLY A 318 24.92 12.76 -15.44
CA GLY A 318 24.89 11.77 -14.35
C GLY A 318 23.79 11.95 -13.31
N LEU A 319 23.03 13.04 -13.36
CA LEU A 319 21.99 13.36 -12.37
C LEU A 319 20.92 12.26 -12.30
N THR A 320 20.49 11.71 -13.43
CA THR A 320 19.49 10.62 -13.50
C THR A 320 19.97 9.36 -12.78
N ALA A 321 21.21 8.97 -12.96
CA ALA A 321 21.79 7.78 -12.31
C ALA A 321 21.87 7.97 -10.78
N VAL A 322 22.29 9.16 -10.33
CA VAL A 322 22.34 9.51 -8.91
C VAL A 322 20.96 9.52 -8.28
N VAL A 323 19.98 10.13 -8.95
CA VAL A 323 18.59 10.14 -8.48
C VAL A 323 18.04 8.71 -8.42
N ALA A 324 18.21 7.92 -9.49
CA ALA A 324 17.73 6.54 -9.51
C ALA A 324 18.38 5.69 -8.40
N GLY A 325 19.70 5.75 -8.24
CA GLY A 325 20.44 5.04 -7.20
C GLY A 325 20.05 5.46 -5.79
N GLY A 326 19.94 6.78 -5.54
CA GLY A 326 19.51 7.34 -4.26
C GLY A 326 18.09 6.93 -3.89
N LEU A 327 17.18 6.90 -4.86
CA LEU A 327 15.79 6.45 -4.65
C LEU A 327 15.68 4.93 -4.44
N ILE A 328 16.55 4.12 -5.05
CA ILE A 328 16.64 2.68 -4.76
C ILE A 328 17.10 2.48 -3.31
N LEU A 329 18.15 3.19 -2.87
CA LEU A 329 18.64 3.15 -1.49
C LEU A 329 17.53 3.58 -0.50
N PHE A 330 16.87 4.70 -0.79
CA PHE A 330 15.70 5.14 -0.01
C PHE A 330 14.63 4.04 0.03
N GLY A 331 14.33 3.40 -1.10
CA GLY A 331 13.36 2.32 -1.21
C GLY A 331 13.64 1.15 -0.27
N GLY A 332 14.89 0.75 -0.14
CA GLY A 332 15.32 -0.30 0.80
C GLY A 332 15.08 0.11 2.27
N ALA A 333 15.54 1.28 2.67
CA ALA A 333 15.32 1.81 4.03
C ALA A 333 13.83 2.02 4.34
N PHE A 334 13.07 2.54 3.37
CA PHE A 334 11.63 2.74 3.47
C PHE A 334 10.86 1.41 3.59
N ALA A 335 11.30 0.36 2.87
CA ALA A 335 10.72 -0.97 2.96
C ALA A 335 10.81 -1.54 4.38
N ILE A 336 11.99 -1.45 4.99
CA ILE A 336 12.24 -1.89 6.36
C ILE A 336 11.35 -1.11 7.32
N ASN A 337 11.36 0.22 7.26
CA ASN A 337 10.58 1.09 8.12
C ASN A 337 9.07 0.79 7.99
N SER A 338 8.56 0.67 6.75
CA SER A 338 7.17 0.34 6.48
C SER A 338 6.75 -1.04 6.99
N THR A 339 7.66 -2.04 6.98
CA THR A 339 7.39 -3.38 7.55
C THR A 339 7.26 -3.30 9.06
N LEU A 340 8.16 -2.59 9.73
CA LEU A 340 8.12 -2.39 11.17
C LEU A 340 6.82 -1.68 11.59
N HIS A 341 6.40 -0.64 10.88
CA HIS A 341 5.10 0.00 11.09
C HIS A 341 3.94 -0.98 10.93
N SER A 342 3.96 -1.81 9.87
CA SER A 342 2.90 -2.80 9.61
C SER A 342 2.84 -3.92 10.65
N PHE A 343 3.95 -4.22 11.31
CA PHE A 343 4.00 -5.13 12.45
C PHE A 343 3.45 -4.44 13.72
N LEU A 344 3.95 -3.23 14.02
CA LEU A 344 3.63 -2.55 15.29
C LEU A 344 2.15 -2.20 15.41
N VAL A 345 1.44 -1.87 14.31
CA VAL A 345 -0.01 -1.65 14.37
C VAL A 345 -0.74 -2.88 14.88
N LEU A 346 -0.33 -4.07 14.44
CA LEU A 346 -0.94 -5.33 14.90
C LEU A 346 -0.43 -5.76 16.28
N ALA A 347 0.81 -5.40 16.63
CA ALA A 347 1.39 -5.72 17.92
C ALA A 347 0.76 -4.89 19.06
N TYR A 348 0.48 -3.61 18.81
CA TYR A 348 -0.19 -2.71 19.77
C TYR A 348 -1.71 -2.91 19.83
N ALA A 349 -2.34 -3.38 18.75
CA ALA A 349 -3.77 -3.61 18.71
C ALA A 349 -4.19 -4.74 19.66
N GLU A 350 -5.30 -4.58 20.34
CA GLU A 350 -5.94 -5.65 21.08
C GLU A 350 -6.63 -6.64 20.15
N ALA A 351 -6.70 -7.92 20.54
CA ALA A 351 -7.29 -8.95 19.67
C ALA A 351 -8.77 -8.67 19.36
N GLU A 352 -9.46 -8.01 20.30
CA GLU A 352 -10.88 -7.67 20.18
C GLU A 352 -11.11 -6.46 19.26
N ASP A 353 -10.19 -5.48 19.20
CA ASP A 353 -10.31 -4.23 18.46
C ASP A 353 -9.41 -4.15 17.22
N VAL A 354 -8.71 -5.24 16.90
CA VAL A 354 -7.69 -5.27 15.83
C VAL A 354 -8.21 -4.75 14.49
N THR A 355 -9.46 -4.98 14.15
CA THR A 355 -10.03 -4.52 12.87
C THR A 355 -10.24 -3.01 12.84
N LEU A 356 -10.67 -2.42 13.96
CA LEU A 356 -10.85 -0.97 14.13
C LEU A 356 -9.50 -0.26 14.09
N ASP A 357 -8.55 -0.73 14.89
CA ASP A 357 -7.20 -0.18 14.98
C ASP A 357 -6.45 -0.25 13.65
N VAL A 358 -6.56 -1.38 12.96
CA VAL A 358 -5.99 -1.57 11.61
C VAL A 358 -6.69 -0.65 10.60
N GLY A 359 -8.01 -0.49 10.71
CA GLY A 359 -8.80 0.43 9.87
C GLY A 359 -8.34 1.87 10.02
N PHE A 360 -8.28 2.36 11.25
CA PHE A 360 -7.82 3.71 11.59
C PHE A 360 -6.38 3.97 11.11
N TYR A 361 -5.47 3.03 11.36
CA TYR A 361 -4.09 3.12 10.89
C TYR A 361 -3.98 3.17 9.36
N TYR A 362 -4.75 2.36 8.62
CA TYR A 362 -4.70 2.37 7.17
C TYR A 362 -5.46 3.55 6.54
N MET A 363 -6.45 4.12 7.23
CA MET A 363 -7.01 5.43 6.86
C MET A 363 -5.92 6.50 6.91
N SER A 364 -5.15 6.55 8.01
CA SER A 364 -4.01 7.47 8.14
C SER A 364 -2.96 7.27 7.06
N ASN A 365 -2.67 6.01 6.69
CA ASN A 365 -1.81 5.70 5.55
C ASN A 365 -2.34 6.25 4.22
N ALA A 366 -3.64 6.13 3.97
CA ALA A 366 -4.26 6.64 2.74
C ALA A 366 -4.29 8.18 2.73
N ALA A 367 -4.56 8.81 3.89
CA ALA A 367 -4.50 10.27 4.04
C ALA A 367 -3.08 10.81 3.74
N GLY A 368 -2.04 10.15 4.26
CA GLY A 368 -0.66 10.52 3.95
C GLY A 368 -0.33 10.40 2.46
N ARG A 369 -0.80 9.35 1.81
CA ARG A 369 -0.61 9.15 0.37
C ARG A 369 -1.35 10.19 -0.48
N LEU A 370 -2.59 10.50 -0.12
CA LEU A 370 -3.36 11.56 -0.79
C LEU A 370 -2.66 12.91 -0.66
N LEU A 371 -2.24 13.27 0.56
CA LEU A 371 -1.49 14.50 0.82
C LEU A 371 -0.18 14.54 0.00
N GLY A 372 0.59 13.46 0.02
CA GLY A 372 1.84 13.36 -0.74
C GLY A 372 1.62 13.50 -2.25
N ALA A 373 0.60 12.83 -2.81
CA ALA A 373 0.28 12.91 -4.23
C ALA A 373 -0.16 14.33 -4.65
N LEU A 374 -0.99 14.99 -3.86
CA LEU A 374 -1.39 16.38 -4.12
C LEU A 374 -0.19 17.33 -4.08
N LEU A 375 0.63 17.21 -3.03
CA LEU A 375 1.84 18.03 -2.89
C LEU A 375 2.85 17.76 -4.01
N SER A 376 2.96 16.52 -4.49
CA SER A 376 3.86 16.15 -5.59
C SER A 376 3.61 17.00 -6.84
N GLY A 377 2.36 17.08 -7.28
CA GLY A 377 1.98 17.87 -8.45
C GLY A 377 2.18 19.37 -8.25
N VAL A 378 1.66 19.88 -7.12
CA VAL A 378 1.75 21.34 -6.80
C VAL A 378 3.20 21.78 -6.67
N ILE A 379 4.01 21.08 -5.90
CA ILE A 379 5.42 21.44 -5.66
C ILE A 379 6.23 21.32 -6.96
N PHE A 380 6.09 20.21 -7.68
CA PHE A 380 6.82 20.01 -8.92
C PHE A 380 6.48 21.09 -9.95
N GLN A 381 5.20 21.45 -10.10
CA GLN A 381 4.77 22.50 -11.03
C GLN A 381 5.24 23.88 -10.61
N THR A 382 5.16 24.21 -9.30
CA THR A 382 5.53 25.55 -8.79
C THR A 382 7.03 25.81 -8.91
N PHE A 383 7.86 24.80 -8.60
CA PHE A 383 9.32 24.96 -8.59
C PHE A 383 10.00 24.46 -9.87
N GLY A 384 9.34 23.69 -10.71
CA GLY A 384 9.72 23.18 -12.04
C GLY A 384 11.20 23.26 -12.41
N GLY A 385 11.56 24.38 -12.98
CA GLY A 385 12.92 24.69 -13.43
C GLY A 385 13.30 23.97 -14.72
N VAL A 386 14.53 24.23 -15.20
CA VAL A 386 15.07 23.58 -16.39
C VAL A 386 15.18 22.07 -16.15
N ALA A 387 14.62 21.29 -17.07
CA ALA A 387 14.60 19.81 -17.01
C ALA A 387 14.03 19.22 -15.71
N GLY A 388 13.18 19.97 -14.96
CA GLY A 388 12.51 19.47 -13.77
C GLY A 388 13.39 19.33 -12.53
N LYS A 389 14.64 19.75 -12.55
CA LYS A 389 15.61 19.61 -11.46
C LYS A 389 15.15 20.30 -10.18
N SER A 390 14.74 21.58 -10.27
CA SER A 390 14.31 22.37 -9.10
C SER A 390 13.02 21.81 -8.50
N GLY A 391 12.09 21.37 -9.35
CA GLY A 391 10.86 20.72 -8.91
C GLY A 391 11.11 19.42 -8.18
N LEU A 392 12.02 18.57 -8.68
CA LEU A 392 12.43 17.35 -7.97
C LEU A 392 13.10 17.67 -6.64
N LEU A 393 14.04 18.63 -6.61
CA LEU A 393 14.71 19.04 -5.38
C LEU A 393 13.72 19.51 -4.31
N ALA A 394 12.74 20.33 -4.69
CA ALA A 394 11.69 20.77 -3.77
C ALA A 394 10.85 19.60 -3.24
N CYS A 395 10.50 18.63 -4.09
CA CYS A 395 9.82 17.41 -3.66
C CYS A 395 10.68 16.59 -2.66
N LEU A 396 11.98 16.46 -2.90
CA LEU A 396 12.91 15.75 -2.01
C LEU A 396 13.06 16.44 -0.65
N LEU A 397 13.12 17.78 -0.63
CA LEU A 397 13.19 18.56 0.62
C LEU A 397 11.91 18.41 1.46
N VAL A 398 10.74 18.46 0.84
CA VAL A 398 9.47 18.22 1.54
C VAL A 398 9.38 16.76 2.01
N ALA A 399 9.85 15.80 1.22
CA ALA A 399 9.94 14.41 1.63
C ALA A 399 10.89 14.23 2.84
N THR A 400 12.00 14.96 2.86
CA THR A 400 12.95 14.99 4.00
C THR A 400 12.26 15.51 5.27
N LEU A 401 11.54 16.62 5.18
CA LEU A 401 10.74 17.16 6.29
C LEU A 401 9.74 16.13 6.81
N PHE A 402 9.00 15.48 5.91
CA PHE A 402 8.03 14.46 6.29
C PHE A 402 8.68 13.23 6.94
N CYS A 403 9.82 12.76 6.43
CA CYS A 403 10.60 11.69 7.08
C CYS A 403 11.08 12.11 8.47
N ALA A 404 11.54 13.35 8.66
CA ALA A 404 11.95 13.87 9.95
C ALA A 404 10.77 13.92 10.94
N LEU A 405 9.59 14.38 10.52
CA LEU A 405 8.39 14.37 11.34
C LEU A 405 7.96 12.94 11.71
N ALA A 406 7.98 12.00 10.75
CA ALA A 406 7.70 10.60 11.01
C ALA A 406 8.66 10.01 12.04
N TRP A 407 9.96 10.31 11.91
CA TRP A 407 10.99 9.86 12.82
C TRP A 407 10.80 10.44 14.23
N LEU A 408 10.60 11.75 14.38
CA LEU A 408 10.37 12.43 15.67
C LEU A 408 9.15 11.85 16.41
N VAL A 409 8.06 11.61 15.71
CA VAL A 409 6.87 10.96 16.31
C VAL A 409 7.20 9.53 16.74
N SER A 410 7.99 8.79 15.94
CA SER A 410 8.36 7.40 16.23
C SER A 410 9.29 7.25 17.44
N ILE A 411 10.03 8.28 17.83
CA ILE A 411 10.87 8.28 19.06
C ILE A 411 10.00 8.06 20.31
N ARG A 412 8.76 8.53 20.31
CA ARG A 412 7.84 8.45 21.45
C ARG A 412 7.01 7.16 21.50
N LEU A 413 7.29 6.18 20.61
CA LEU A 413 6.58 4.89 20.63
C LEU A 413 7.05 4.03 21.81
N PRO A 414 6.11 3.34 22.51
CA PRO A 414 6.43 2.45 23.63
C PRO A 414 7.16 1.20 23.13
N GLN A 415 8.06 0.66 23.96
CA GLN A 415 8.85 -0.54 23.63
C GLN A 415 8.20 -1.84 24.13
N THR A 416 7.10 -1.72 24.87
CA THR A 416 6.30 -2.83 25.41
C THR A 416 4.86 -2.74 24.92
N SER A 417 4.15 -3.85 24.94
CA SER A 417 2.70 -3.84 24.73
C SER A 417 2.03 -3.17 25.93
N THR A 418 1.02 -2.32 25.68
CA THR A 418 0.23 -1.62 26.72
C THR A 418 -0.44 -2.55 27.74
N LYS A 419 -0.51 -3.85 27.47
CA LYS A 419 -1.01 -4.87 28.44
C LYS A 419 -0.12 -5.07 29.69
N VAL A 420 1.14 -4.63 29.67
CA VAL A 420 2.09 -4.84 30.80
C VAL A 420 2.06 -3.71 31.82
N GLU A 421 1.59 -2.51 31.43
CA GLU A 421 1.54 -1.34 32.35
C GLU A 421 0.24 -1.24 33.17
N ALA A 422 -0.74 -2.11 32.91
CA ALA A 422 -2.04 -2.13 33.61
C ALA A 422 -2.16 -3.28 34.65
N ARG A 423 -1.04 -3.91 35.06
CA ARG A 423 -1.00 -4.89 36.17
C ARG A 423 -0.14 -4.43 37.32
#